data_d671bb8bc665a295b3ceb6ae7b93c436
#
_entry.id   d671bb8bc665a295b3ceb6ae7b93c436
#
_cell.length_a   1.000
_cell.length_b   1.000
_cell.length_c   1.000
_cell.angle_alpha   90.00
_cell.angle_beta   90.00
_cell.angle_gamma   90.00
#
_symmetry.space_group_name_H-M   'P 1'
#
loop_
_entity.id
_entity.type
_entity.pdbx_description
1 polymer ?
#
loop_
_entity_poly.entity_id
_entity_poly.type
_entity_poly.pdbx_seq_one_letter_code
_entity_poly.pdbx_strand_id
1 'polypeptide(L)'
;MKLTIEDVRSRFIKHFDGSTGSVYAAPGRINLIGEHTDYNNGFVFPGAVEQGMIAEIKPNGTRNVDVYSIDLKDRVQFSLDDPAGPKATWARYIFGVCREMMALGVPVEGFNAAFAGDVPLGAGMSSSAALESCFAYGLNDLFGDNKIDRLELAKVGQRTEHKYIGVNCGIMDQAISCLGKAGHLMRMDCRSGEVAYFPWNPKGYKLVLVNSNVKHALVGSPYNDRRLSCERAAAAIHEIHPEVESLRDASYEQLDEVKAKISEEDYKRAHYVIGERERVLAVCDALEKGDYETVGKMMYETHYGLSKEYEVSCEELDFLNDIAKEQGVTGSRIMGGGFGGCTINLVDEHYYDSFVKAAKEQFKAKFGKEPIIIDVVIGDGARKLC
;
A
#
# COMPACT_ATOMS: atom_id res chain seq x y z
N MET A 1 9.30 -16.97 8.72
CA MET A 1 9.57 -18.06 7.73
C MET A 1 9.05 -17.53 6.41
N LYS A 2 9.84 -17.51 5.36
CA LYS A 2 9.42 -17.00 4.04
C LYS A 2 8.41 -17.95 3.43
N LEU A 3 7.27 -17.46 2.98
CA LEU A 3 6.22 -18.22 2.31
C LEU A 3 6.78 -18.85 1.01
N THR A 4 6.49 -20.12 0.76
CA THR A 4 6.96 -20.86 -0.41
C THR A 4 5.79 -21.35 -1.29
N ILE A 5 6.09 -21.68 -2.55
CA ILE A 5 5.12 -22.30 -3.46
C ILE A 5 4.60 -23.61 -2.84
N GLU A 6 5.49 -24.42 -2.25
CA GLU A 6 5.13 -25.71 -1.68
C GLU A 6 4.16 -25.60 -0.49
N ASP A 7 4.29 -24.54 0.31
CA ASP A 7 3.34 -24.27 1.41
C ASP A 7 1.91 -24.11 0.89
N VAL A 8 1.73 -23.41 -0.24
CA VAL A 8 0.42 -23.19 -0.86
C VAL A 8 -0.04 -24.43 -1.63
N ARG A 9 0.84 -25.03 -2.44
CA ARG A 9 0.54 -26.20 -3.26
C ARG A 9 0.10 -27.40 -2.45
N SER A 10 0.77 -27.71 -1.36
CA SER A 10 0.40 -28.82 -0.47
C SER A 10 -1.00 -28.65 0.10
N ARG A 11 -1.41 -27.42 0.40
CA ARG A 11 -2.77 -27.09 0.88
C ARG A 11 -3.79 -27.13 -0.24
N PHE A 12 -3.43 -26.63 -1.43
CA PHE A 12 -4.29 -26.72 -2.61
C PHE A 12 -4.63 -28.19 -2.94
N ILE A 13 -3.62 -29.04 -3.06
CA ILE A 13 -3.80 -30.49 -3.32
C ILE A 13 -4.69 -31.15 -2.24
N LYS A 14 -4.49 -30.79 -0.98
CA LYS A 14 -5.26 -31.33 0.13
C LYS A 14 -6.76 -30.97 0.09
N HIS A 15 -7.07 -29.77 -0.37
CA HIS A 15 -8.46 -29.25 -0.35
C HIS A 15 -9.20 -29.42 -1.67
N PHE A 16 -8.48 -29.65 -2.78
CA PHE A 16 -9.04 -29.73 -4.13
C PHE A 16 -8.48 -30.92 -4.91
N ASP A 17 -9.26 -31.90 -5.20
CA ASP A 17 -9.13 -33.10 -6.09
C ASP A 17 -7.73 -33.72 -6.32
N GLY A 18 -6.71 -33.33 -5.59
CA GLY A 18 -5.33 -33.87 -5.69
C GLY A 18 -4.54 -33.41 -6.92
N SER A 19 -5.07 -32.53 -7.77
CA SER A 19 -4.38 -31.96 -8.92
C SER A 19 -3.83 -30.56 -8.64
N THR A 20 -2.91 -30.08 -9.47
CA THR A 20 -2.28 -28.76 -9.34
C THR A 20 -2.88 -27.72 -10.29
N GLY A 21 -2.76 -26.46 -9.94
CA GLY A 21 -3.08 -25.28 -10.76
C GLY A 21 -1.84 -24.48 -11.14
N SER A 22 -2.06 -23.30 -11.67
CA SER A 22 -1.02 -22.27 -11.87
C SER A 22 -0.80 -21.47 -10.60
N VAL A 23 0.45 -21.10 -10.31
CA VAL A 23 0.81 -20.37 -9.10
C VAL A 23 1.19 -18.93 -9.45
N TYR A 24 0.61 -18.00 -8.72
CA TYR A 24 0.81 -16.58 -8.88
C TYR A 24 1.27 -15.95 -7.57
N ALA A 25 1.98 -14.83 -7.68
CA ALA A 25 2.38 -14.04 -6.53
C ALA A 25 2.18 -12.55 -6.81
N ALA A 26 1.86 -11.81 -5.77
CA ALA A 26 1.90 -10.35 -5.79
C ALA A 26 2.38 -9.81 -4.44
N PRO A 27 3.21 -8.76 -4.44
CA PRO A 27 3.85 -8.24 -3.26
C PRO A 27 2.96 -7.29 -2.47
N GLY A 28 3.25 -7.15 -1.16
CA GLY A 28 2.97 -5.94 -0.42
C GLY A 28 3.91 -4.81 -0.84
N ARG A 29 3.85 -3.68 -0.12
CA ARG A 29 4.66 -2.52 -0.46
C ARG A 29 5.18 -1.78 0.77
N ILE A 30 6.26 -1.07 0.56
CA ILE A 30 6.60 0.13 1.32
C ILE A 30 6.23 1.36 0.48
N ASN A 31 6.18 2.53 1.13
CA ASN A 31 6.19 3.80 0.44
C ASN A 31 7.26 4.69 1.07
N LEU A 32 8.26 5.12 0.30
CA LEU A 32 9.35 5.91 0.85
C LEU A 32 8.89 7.31 1.23
N ILE A 33 8.07 7.94 0.39
CA ILE A 33 7.48 9.27 0.59
C ILE A 33 6.26 9.45 -0.33
N GLY A 34 5.39 10.43 -0.05
CA GLY A 34 4.17 10.66 -0.85
C GLY A 34 2.95 9.95 -0.26
N GLU A 35 2.72 10.10 1.05
CA GLU A 35 1.51 9.58 1.68
C GLU A 35 0.32 10.51 1.50
N HIS A 36 -0.86 9.93 1.25
CA HIS A 36 -2.13 10.65 1.07
C HIS A 36 -2.15 11.62 -0.13
N THR A 37 -1.26 11.41 -1.11
CA THR A 37 -1.16 12.23 -2.31
C THR A 37 -1.83 11.60 -3.53
N ASP A 38 -2.00 10.27 -3.56
CA ASP A 38 -2.53 9.54 -4.70
C ASP A 38 -3.97 9.90 -5.05
N TYR A 39 -4.87 9.97 -4.08
CA TYR A 39 -6.25 10.41 -4.30
C TYR A 39 -6.39 11.94 -4.47
N ASN A 40 -5.29 12.69 -4.37
CA ASN A 40 -5.15 14.10 -4.73
C ASN A 40 -4.50 14.29 -6.11
N ASN A 41 -4.43 13.28 -6.95
CA ASN A 41 -3.75 13.25 -8.24
C ASN A 41 -2.24 13.58 -8.15
N GLY A 42 -1.63 13.40 -6.98
CA GLY A 42 -0.24 13.73 -6.70
C GLY A 42 0.75 12.66 -7.16
N PHE A 43 1.97 12.76 -6.64
CA PHE A 43 3.02 11.77 -6.84
C PHE A 43 3.14 10.88 -5.61
N VAL A 44 3.42 9.60 -5.84
CA VAL A 44 3.78 8.62 -4.82
C VAL A 44 5.12 7.98 -5.16
N PHE A 45 5.80 7.42 -4.14
CA PHE A 45 7.13 6.85 -4.36
C PHE A 45 7.32 5.51 -3.63
N PRO A 46 6.48 4.50 -3.95
CA PRO A 46 6.54 3.18 -3.33
C PRO A 46 7.61 2.27 -3.91
N GLY A 47 7.86 1.17 -3.16
CA GLY A 47 8.60 0.01 -3.62
C GLY A 47 7.84 -1.28 -3.29
N ALA A 48 7.79 -2.22 -4.23
CA ALA A 48 7.30 -3.56 -3.97
C ALA A 48 8.28 -4.28 -3.01
N VAL A 49 7.77 -5.08 -2.09
CA VAL A 49 8.61 -5.83 -1.16
C VAL A 49 8.60 -7.33 -1.46
N GLU A 50 9.55 -8.09 -0.88
CA GLU A 50 9.55 -9.53 -1.08
C GLU A 50 8.36 -10.23 -0.43
N GLN A 51 7.84 -9.68 0.69
CA GLN A 51 6.64 -10.21 1.35
C GLN A 51 5.40 -9.94 0.49
N GLY A 52 4.52 -10.93 0.39
CA GLY A 52 3.34 -10.80 -0.45
C GLY A 52 2.32 -11.91 -0.25
N MET A 53 1.52 -12.11 -1.27
CA MET A 53 0.55 -13.19 -1.39
C MET A 53 1.02 -14.18 -2.44
N ILE A 54 0.83 -15.46 -2.18
CA ILE A 54 0.96 -16.55 -3.16
C ILE A 54 -0.39 -17.26 -3.24
N ALA A 55 -0.88 -17.47 -4.47
CA ALA A 55 -2.10 -18.21 -4.74
C ALA A 55 -1.88 -19.27 -5.81
N GLU A 56 -2.36 -20.48 -5.58
CA GLU A 56 -2.52 -21.51 -6.60
C GLU A 56 -3.98 -21.48 -7.07
N ILE A 57 -4.20 -21.33 -8.38
CA ILE A 57 -5.51 -21.14 -8.99
C ILE A 57 -5.67 -22.16 -10.12
N LYS A 58 -6.83 -22.84 -10.16
CA LYS A 58 -7.18 -23.81 -11.21
C LYS A 58 -8.62 -23.62 -11.67
N PRO A 59 -8.87 -23.39 -12.97
CA PRO A 59 -10.22 -23.42 -13.52
C PRO A 59 -10.95 -24.72 -13.18
N ASN A 60 -12.23 -24.66 -12.86
CA ASN A 60 -13.03 -25.83 -12.47
C ASN A 60 -14.21 -26.11 -13.41
N GLY A 61 -14.32 -25.38 -14.52
CA GLY A 61 -15.36 -25.60 -15.56
C GLY A 61 -16.79 -25.25 -15.09
N THR A 62 -16.95 -24.51 -14.01
CA THR A 62 -18.26 -24.10 -13.47
C THR A 62 -18.40 -22.59 -13.44
N ARG A 63 -19.48 -22.09 -12.80
CA ARG A 63 -19.64 -20.66 -12.45
C ARG A 63 -19.39 -20.41 -10.95
N ASN A 64 -18.92 -21.41 -10.22
CA ASN A 64 -18.64 -21.29 -8.79
C ASN A 64 -17.15 -21.15 -8.51
N VAL A 65 -16.81 -20.25 -7.62
CA VAL A 65 -15.48 -20.05 -7.08
C VAL A 65 -15.40 -20.69 -5.69
N ASP A 66 -14.37 -21.49 -5.48
CA ASP A 66 -14.11 -22.20 -4.22
C ASP A 66 -12.70 -21.86 -3.74
N VAL A 67 -12.59 -21.06 -2.67
CA VAL A 67 -11.33 -20.51 -2.22
C VAL A 67 -11.03 -20.89 -0.78
N TYR A 68 -9.81 -21.34 -0.51
CA TYR A 68 -9.29 -21.65 0.81
C TYR A 68 -8.20 -20.65 1.22
N SER A 69 -8.46 -19.89 2.28
CA SER A 69 -7.43 -19.06 2.95
C SER A 69 -6.66 -19.93 3.95
N ILE A 70 -5.36 -20.13 3.69
CA ILE A 70 -4.51 -20.97 4.53
C ILE A 70 -4.28 -20.30 5.89
N ASP A 71 -4.05 -18.98 5.91
CA ASP A 71 -3.75 -18.23 7.13
C ASP A 71 -4.96 -18.18 8.09
N LEU A 72 -6.16 -17.98 7.52
CA LEU A 72 -7.40 -17.94 8.28
C LEU A 72 -7.98 -19.33 8.55
N LYS A 73 -7.46 -20.37 7.88
CA LYS A 73 -8.01 -21.75 7.89
C LYS A 73 -9.52 -21.78 7.57
N ASP A 74 -9.91 -20.93 6.63
CA ASP A 74 -11.29 -20.70 6.24
C ASP A 74 -11.51 -20.97 4.76
N ARG A 75 -12.65 -21.56 4.39
CA ARG A 75 -13.03 -21.89 3.02
C ARG A 75 -14.36 -21.26 2.68
N VAL A 76 -14.39 -20.54 1.57
CA VAL A 76 -15.59 -19.83 1.10
C VAL A 76 -15.89 -20.24 -0.33
N GLN A 77 -17.17 -20.51 -0.59
CA GLN A 77 -17.70 -20.72 -1.94
C GLN A 77 -18.67 -19.60 -2.30
N PHE A 78 -18.60 -19.13 -3.52
CA PHE A 78 -19.55 -18.15 -4.06
C PHE A 78 -19.77 -18.36 -5.56
N SER A 79 -20.93 -17.94 -6.07
CA SER A 79 -21.24 -17.97 -7.48
C SER A 79 -20.83 -16.63 -8.14
N LEU A 80 -20.23 -16.70 -9.33
CA LEU A 80 -19.96 -15.52 -10.17
C LEU A 80 -21.26 -14.86 -10.66
N ASP A 81 -22.38 -15.58 -10.65
CA ASP A 81 -23.69 -15.10 -11.11
C ASP A 81 -24.51 -14.46 -9.97
N ASP A 82 -24.12 -14.66 -8.72
CA ASP A 82 -24.76 -14.03 -7.56
C ASP A 82 -24.22 -12.60 -7.34
N PRO A 83 -25.04 -11.55 -7.53
CA PRO A 83 -24.58 -10.16 -7.33
C PRO A 83 -24.29 -9.82 -5.87
N ALA A 84 -24.83 -10.56 -4.89
CA ALA A 84 -24.62 -10.28 -3.47
C ALA A 84 -23.20 -10.64 -3.01
N GLY A 85 -22.60 -11.66 -3.62
CA GLY A 85 -21.28 -12.16 -3.28
C GLY A 85 -21.17 -12.77 -1.86
N PRO A 86 -19.96 -13.12 -1.44
CA PRO A 86 -19.70 -13.77 -0.17
C PRO A 86 -19.84 -12.78 1.02
N LYS A 87 -20.22 -13.33 2.20
CA LYS A 87 -20.31 -12.54 3.45
C LYS A 87 -18.94 -12.29 4.09
N ALA A 88 -18.00 -13.23 3.94
CA ALA A 88 -16.66 -13.13 4.51
C ALA A 88 -15.89 -11.99 3.82
N THR A 89 -15.43 -11.00 4.59
CA THR A 89 -14.76 -9.80 4.05
C THR A 89 -13.56 -10.15 3.18
N TRP A 90 -12.71 -11.09 3.60
CA TRP A 90 -11.55 -11.49 2.81
C TRP A 90 -11.92 -12.06 1.43
N ALA A 91 -13.03 -12.80 1.34
CA ALA A 91 -13.51 -13.36 0.08
C ALA A 91 -14.17 -12.31 -0.82
N ARG A 92 -14.64 -11.18 -0.26
CA ARG A 92 -15.19 -10.05 -1.03
C ARG A 92 -14.14 -9.37 -1.90
N TYR A 93 -12.88 -9.35 -1.48
CA TYR A 93 -11.77 -8.87 -2.32
C TYR A 93 -11.65 -9.71 -3.58
N ILE A 94 -11.65 -11.02 -3.45
CA ILE A 94 -11.56 -11.95 -4.60
C ILE A 94 -12.80 -11.85 -5.48
N PHE A 95 -13.99 -11.79 -4.87
CA PHE A 95 -15.24 -11.60 -5.59
C PHE A 95 -15.25 -10.29 -6.38
N GLY A 96 -14.84 -9.18 -5.77
CA GLY A 96 -14.75 -7.88 -6.43
C GLY A 96 -13.80 -7.90 -7.63
N VAL A 97 -12.62 -8.51 -7.47
CA VAL A 97 -11.67 -8.71 -8.59
C VAL A 97 -12.33 -9.49 -9.73
N CYS A 98 -13.02 -10.61 -9.45
CA CYS A 98 -13.75 -11.36 -10.48
C CYS A 98 -14.77 -10.49 -11.22
N ARG A 99 -15.57 -9.72 -10.48
CA ARG A 99 -16.61 -8.84 -11.04
C ARG A 99 -16.03 -7.73 -11.90
N GLU A 100 -14.94 -7.07 -11.44
CA GLU A 100 -14.29 -6.01 -12.20
C GLU A 100 -13.55 -6.55 -13.44
N MET A 101 -12.95 -7.74 -13.37
CA MET A 101 -12.36 -8.40 -14.55
C MET A 101 -13.44 -8.75 -15.59
N MET A 102 -14.58 -9.29 -15.16
CA MET A 102 -15.73 -9.55 -16.04
C MET A 102 -16.27 -8.26 -16.67
N ALA A 103 -16.31 -7.16 -15.93
CA ALA A 103 -16.72 -5.85 -16.46
C ALA A 103 -15.78 -5.31 -17.56
N LEU A 104 -14.51 -5.74 -17.55
CA LEU A 104 -13.54 -5.47 -18.63
C LEU A 104 -13.64 -6.44 -19.81
N GLY A 105 -14.61 -7.35 -19.79
CA GLY A 105 -14.83 -8.34 -20.86
C GLY A 105 -13.97 -9.59 -20.76
N VAL A 106 -13.28 -9.82 -19.65
CA VAL A 106 -12.57 -11.08 -19.40
C VAL A 106 -13.60 -12.17 -19.12
N PRO A 107 -13.60 -13.31 -19.84
CA PRO A 107 -14.57 -14.39 -19.66
C PRO A 107 -14.21 -15.25 -18.43
N VAL A 108 -14.25 -14.65 -17.23
CA VAL A 108 -13.92 -15.35 -16.00
C VAL A 108 -14.90 -16.49 -15.76
N GLU A 109 -14.36 -17.69 -15.59
CA GLU A 109 -15.08 -18.89 -15.19
C GLU A 109 -14.82 -19.21 -13.71
N GLY A 110 -15.54 -20.19 -13.17
CA GLY A 110 -15.30 -20.68 -11.82
C GLY A 110 -13.93 -21.34 -11.68
N PHE A 111 -13.37 -21.23 -10.50
CA PHE A 111 -12.06 -21.80 -10.19
C PHE A 111 -11.98 -22.25 -8.73
N ASN A 112 -11.03 -23.13 -8.49
CA ASN A 112 -10.56 -23.48 -7.16
C ASN A 112 -9.28 -22.73 -6.87
N ALA A 113 -9.12 -22.22 -5.64
CA ALA A 113 -7.89 -21.55 -5.25
C ALA A 113 -7.52 -21.79 -3.77
N ALA A 114 -6.23 -21.88 -3.49
CA ALA A 114 -5.69 -21.76 -2.14
C ALA A 114 -4.65 -20.65 -2.13
N PHE A 115 -4.63 -19.84 -1.08
CA PHE A 115 -3.67 -18.74 -0.95
C PHE A 115 -3.20 -18.55 0.49
N ALA A 116 -2.02 -17.97 0.60
CA ALA A 116 -1.44 -17.50 1.87
C ALA A 116 -0.64 -16.23 1.65
N GLY A 117 -0.38 -15.50 2.72
CA GLY A 117 0.46 -14.29 2.72
C GLY A 117 1.46 -14.29 3.85
N ASP A 118 2.64 -13.70 3.61
CA ASP A 118 3.63 -13.41 4.63
C ASP A 118 3.80 -11.90 4.90
N VAL A 119 2.86 -11.10 4.37
CA VAL A 119 2.73 -9.68 4.74
C VAL A 119 2.27 -9.60 6.20
N PRO A 120 3.06 -9.01 7.10
CA PRO A 120 2.69 -8.92 8.51
C PRO A 120 1.38 -8.17 8.71
N LEU A 121 0.44 -8.79 9.41
CA LEU A 121 -0.88 -8.19 9.68
C LEU A 121 -0.72 -6.88 10.47
N GLY A 122 -1.42 -5.84 10.03
CA GLY A 122 -1.39 -4.54 10.69
C GLY A 122 -0.09 -3.74 10.49
N ALA A 123 0.83 -4.20 9.65
CA ALA A 123 2.07 -3.49 9.36
C ALA A 123 1.90 -2.32 8.37
N GLY A 124 0.71 -2.08 7.85
CA GLY A 124 0.49 -1.06 6.83
C GLY A 124 1.18 -1.34 5.49
N MET A 125 1.51 -2.61 5.21
CA MET A 125 2.20 -3.05 3.98
C MET A 125 1.24 -3.50 2.87
N SER A 126 -0.04 -3.19 2.97
CA SER A 126 -1.10 -3.42 1.96
C SER A 126 -1.29 -4.88 1.52
N SER A 127 -1.65 -5.73 2.48
CA SER A 127 -2.00 -7.12 2.19
C SER A 127 -3.25 -7.26 1.29
N SER A 128 -4.20 -6.33 1.37
CA SER A 128 -5.38 -6.29 0.49
C SER A 128 -4.99 -6.09 -0.97
N ALA A 129 -4.17 -5.08 -1.26
CA ALA A 129 -3.69 -4.83 -2.62
C ALA A 129 -2.86 -6.00 -3.17
N ALA A 130 -2.06 -6.66 -2.33
CA ALA A 130 -1.33 -7.87 -2.71
C ALA A 130 -2.30 -9.02 -3.10
N LEU A 131 -3.36 -9.23 -2.31
CA LEU A 131 -4.39 -10.22 -2.60
C LEU A 131 -5.11 -9.92 -3.91
N GLU A 132 -5.59 -8.68 -4.08
CA GLU A 132 -6.28 -8.22 -5.28
C GLU A 132 -5.42 -8.37 -6.52
N SER A 133 -4.17 -7.90 -6.46
CA SER A 133 -3.22 -7.95 -7.59
C SER A 133 -2.84 -9.40 -7.95
N CYS A 134 -2.70 -10.28 -6.97
CA CYS A 134 -2.40 -11.69 -7.19
C CYS A 134 -3.53 -12.37 -7.98
N PHE A 135 -4.78 -12.17 -7.56
CA PHE A 135 -5.93 -12.74 -8.26
C PHE A 135 -6.20 -12.04 -9.60
N ALA A 136 -6.10 -10.70 -9.70
CA ALA A 136 -6.29 -10.00 -10.95
C ALA A 136 -5.28 -10.46 -12.02
N TYR A 137 -4.00 -10.58 -11.65
CA TYR A 137 -2.97 -11.10 -12.54
C TYR A 137 -3.25 -12.56 -12.95
N GLY A 138 -3.59 -13.41 -11.98
CA GLY A 138 -3.91 -14.82 -12.24
C GLY A 138 -5.13 -15.00 -13.16
N LEU A 139 -6.20 -14.24 -12.96
CA LEU A 139 -7.39 -14.30 -13.80
C LEU A 139 -7.13 -13.76 -15.21
N ASN A 140 -6.28 -12.73 -15.35
CA ASN A 140 -5.84 -12.23 -16.64
C ASN A 140 -5.03 -13.28 -17.44
N ASP A 141 -4.14 -14.01 -16.77
CA ASP A 141 -3.37 -15.10 -17.37
C ASP A 141 -4.27 -16.28 -17.76
N LEU A 142 -5.18 -16.71 -16.87
CA LEU A 142 -6.01 -17.92 -17.07
C LEU A 142 -7.17 -17.71 -18.06
N PHE A 143 -7.78 -16.52 -18.07
CA PHE A 143 -9.01 -16.28 -18.80
C PHE A 143 -8.94 -15.07 -19.76
N GLY A 144 -7.94 -14.20 -19.60
CA GLY A 144 -7.81 -12.94 -20.34
C GLY A 144 -6.72 -12.94 -21.41
N ASP A 145 -6.02 -14.05 -21.65
CA ASP A 145 -4.88 -14.14 -22.58
C ASP A 145 -3.81 -13.06 -22.32
N ASN A 146 -3.69 -12.59 -21.08
CA ASN A 146 -2.81 -11.49 -20.66
C ASN A 146 -3.04 -10.16 -21.40
N LYS A 147 -4.26 -9.91 -21.87
CA LYS A 147 -4.61 -8.69 -22.66
C LYS A 147 -4.78 -7.43 -21.83
N ILE A 148 -5.08 -7.56 -20.55
CA ILE A 148 -5.23 -6.42 -19.65
C ILE A 148 -3.85 -5.98 -19.17
N ASP A 149 -3.52 -4.71 -19.38
CA ASP A 149 -2.24 -4.18 -18.92
C ASP A 149 -2.17 -4.07 -17.39
N ARG A 150 -0.96 -3.95 -16.85
CA ARG A 150 -0.72 -3.99 -15.41
C ARG A 150 -1.33 -2.80 -14.65
N LEU A 151 -1.41 -1.64 -15.27
CA LEU A 151 -2.02 -0.47 -14.65
C LEU A 151 -3.55 -0.65 -14.57
N GLU A 152 -4.16 -1.23 -15.61
CA GLU A 152 -5.59 -1.55 -15.56
C GLU A 152 -5.90 -2.65 -14.54
N LEU A 153 -5.01 -3.66 -14.37
CA LEU A 153 -5.13 -4.64 -13.27
C LEU A 153 -5.07 -3.96 -11.89
N ALA A 154 -4.21 -2.96 -11.72
CA ALA A 154 -4.18 -2.17 -10.48
C ALA A 154 -5.51 -1.41 -10.26
N LYS A 155 -6.10 -0.84 -11.31
CA LYS A 155 -7.41 -0.19 -11.24
C LYS A 155 -8.55 -1.18 -10.92
N VAL A 156 -8.44 -2.44 -11.32
CA VAL A 156 -9.37 -3.52 -10.89
C VAL A 156 -9.37 -3.64 -9.37
N GLY A 157 -8.19 -3.72 -8.75
CA GLY A 157 -8.06 -3.75 -7.28
C GLY A 157 -8.64 -2.50 -6.62
N GLN A 158 -8.30 -1.30 -7.11
CA GLN A 158 -8.84 -0.05 -6.58
C GLN A 158 -10.39 0.00 -6.67
N ARG A 159 -10.98 -0.37 -7.80
CA ARG A 159 -12.43 -0.44 -7.94
C ARG A 159 -13.06 -1.49 -7.01
N THR A 160 -12.33 -2.57 -6.73
CA THR A 160 -12.75 -3.60 -5.76
C THR A 160 -12.86 -2.99 -4.36
N GLU A 161 -11.83 -2.28 -3.90
CA GLU A 161 -11.87 -1.57 -2.61
C GLU A 161 -13.06 -0.59 -2.53
N HIS A 162 -13.26 0.22 -3.56
CA HIS A 162 -14.33 1.23 -3.60
C HIS A 162 -15.73 0.60 -3.57
N LYS A 163 -16.01 -0.39 -4.44
CA LYS A 163 -17.36 -0.89 -4.68
C LYS A 163 -17.77 -2.02 -3.74
N TYR A 164 -16.81 -2.87 -3.33
CA TYR A 164 -17.12 -4.10 -2.61
C TYR A 164 -16.66 -4.10 -1.15
N ILE A 165 -15.71 -3.23 -0.80
CA ILE A 165 -15.18 -3.10 0.57
C ILE A 165 -15.64 -1.80 1.23
N GLY A 166 -15.78 -0.71 0.45
CA GLY A 166 -16.20 0.60 0.95
C GLY A 166 -15.05 1.48 1.45
N VAL A 167 -13.82 1.22 0.99
CA VAL A 167 -12.64 2.04 1.26
C VAL A 167 -12.31 2.88 0.02
N ASN A 168 -12.39 4.20 0.13
CA ASN A 168 -12.08 5.14 -0.97
C ASN A 168 -10.57 5.40 -1.07
N CYS A 169 -9.79 4.32 -1.24
CA CYS A 169 -8.34 4.40 -1.37
C CYS A 169 -7.89 5.08 -2.67
N GLY A 170 -6.64 5.56 -2.71
CA GLY A 170 -5.95 5.92 -3.93
C GLY A 170 -5.49 4.68 -4.72
N ILE A 171 -4.62 4.89 -5.72
CA ILE A 171 -4.16 3.81 -6.61
C ILE A 171 -2.80 3.22 -6.23
N MET A 172 -2.05 3.88 -5.34
CA MET A 172 -0.64 3.59 -5.06
C MET A 172 -0.38 2.12 -4.75
N ASP A 173 -1.17 1.54 -3.86
CA ASP A 173 -0.93 0.20 -3.31
C ASP A 173 -1.08 -0.87 -4.38
N GLN A 174 -2.15 -0.80 -5.15
CA GLN A 174 -2.39 -1.73 -6.25
C GLN A 174 -1.42 -1.50 -7.41
N ALA A 175 -1.08 -0.23 -7.70
CA ALA A 175 -0.15 0.09 -8.77
C ALA A 175 1.23 -0.52 -8.51
N ILE A 176 1.80 -0.33 -7.32
CA ILE A 176 3.11 -0.91 -7.02
C ILE A 176 3.08 -2.42 -6.89
N SER A 177 1.98 -3.00 -6.39
CA SER A 177 1.80 -4.45 -6.34
C SER A 177 1.78 -5.07 -7.74
N CYS A 178 1.20 -4.39 -8.74
CA CYS A 178 1.18 -4.84 -10.14
C CYS A 178 2.46 -4.49 -10.92
N LEU A 179 3.00 -3.28 -10.74
CA LEU A 179 4.04 -2.66 -11.58
C LEU A 179 5.43 -2.72 -10.96
N GLY A 180 5.59 -3.16 -9.71
CA GLY A 180 6.86 -3.21 -9.00
C GLY A 180 7.97 -3.90 -9.78
N LYS A 181 9.20 -3.43 -9.58
CA LYS A 181 10.41 -3.97 -10.21
C LYS A 181 11.48 -4.17 -9.14
N ALA A 182 12.05 -5.36 -9.09
CA ALA A 182 13.08 -5.71 -8.12
C ALA A 182 14.24 -4.68 -8.14
N GLY A 183 14.68 -4.26 -6.95
CA GLY A 183 15.75 -3.29 -6.79
C GLY A 183 15.43 -1.87 -7.28
N HIS A 184 14.16 -1.52 -7.47
CA HIS A 184 13.74 -0.18 -7.88
C HIS A 184 12.58 0.33 -7.05
N LEU A 185 12.63 1.60 -6.67
CA LEU A 185 11.46 2.37 -6.26
C LEU A 185 10.75 2.92 -7.50
N MET A 186 9.46 3.17 -7.39
CA MET A 186 8.63 3.65 -8.50
C MET A 186 7.98 4.98 -8.15
N ARG A 187 8.38 6.06 -8.82
CA ARG A 187 7.57 7.29 -8.80
C ARG A 187 6.40 7.11 -9.76
N MET A 188 5.20 7.26 -9.25
CA MET A 188 4.00 7.28 -10.08
C MET A 188 3.35 8.66 -10.02
N ASP A 189 3.02 9.19 -11.18
CA ASP A 189 2.09 10.29 -11.33
C ASP A 189 0.66 9.74 -11.31
N CYS A 190 -0.08 9.99 -10.22
CA CYS A 190 -1.41 9.42 -10.05
C CYS A 190 -2.48 10.06 -10.96
N ARG A 191 -2.18 11.18 -11.63
CA ARG A 191 -3.07 11.81 -12.61
C ARG A 191 -2.94 11.14 -13.99
N SER A 192 -1.72 11.04 -14.50
CA SER A 192 -1.46 10.50 -15.84
C SER A 192 -1.31 8.97 -15.86
N GLY A 193 -0.95 8.38 -14.72
CA GLY A 193 -0.56 6.98 -14.63
C GLY A 193 0.88 6.70 -15.08
N GLU A 194 1.64 7.74 -15.41
CA GLU A 194 3.05 7.60 -15.79
C GLU A 194 3.91 7.13 -14.62
N VAL A 195 4.83 6.19 -14.89
CA VAL A 195 5.75 5.66 -13.90
C VAL A 195 7.20 5.89 -14.33
N ALA A 196 8.05 6.20 -13.35
CA ALA A 196 9.49 6.25 -13.49
C ALA A 196 10.15 5.39 -12.40
N TYR A 197 11.13 4.58 -12.79
CA TYR A 197 11.83 3.68 -11.88
C TYR A 197 13.18 4.26 -11.48
N PHE A 198 13.43 4.24 -10.17
CA PHE A 198 14.67 4.73 -9.56
C PHE A 198 15.40 3.53 -8.95
N PRO A 199 16.65 3.23 -9.38
CA PRO A 199 17.42 2.16 -8.78
C PRO A 199 17.55 2.38 -7.26
N TRP A 200 17.23 1.34 -6.49
CA TRP A 200 17.41 1.32 -5.05
C TRP A 200 18.57 0.42 -4.68
N ASN A 201 19.72 1.02 -4.51
CA ASN A 201 20.96 0.36 -4.07
C ASN A 201 21.74 1.29 -3.13
N PRO A 202 21.16 1.63 -1.97
CA PRO A 202 21.79 2.56 -1.05
C PRO A 202 22.98 1.90 -0.36
N LYS A 203 24.20 2.24 -0.80
CA LYS A 203 25.41 1.74 -0.14
C LYS A 203 25.52 2.35 1.27
N GLY A 204 25.61 1.47 2.28
CA GLY A 204 25.72 1.89 3.67
C GLY A 204 24.41 2.25 4.36
N TYR A 205 23.27 2.07 3.69
CA TYR A 205 21.94 2.32 4.29
C TYR A 205 21.02 1.11 4.15
N LYS A 206 20.10 0.98 5.10
CA LYS A 206 19.01 0.00 5.08
C LYS A 206 17.67 0.71 5.20
N LEU A 207 16.63 0.15 4.56
CA LEU A 207 15.25 0.47 4.91
C LEU A 207 14.75 -0.53 5.93
N VAL A 208 14.24 0.00 7.04
CA VAL A 208 13.77 -0.79 8.18
C VAL A 208 12.38 -0.33 8.57
N LEU A 209 11.43 -1.27 8.64
CA LEU A 209 10.14 -1.00 9.23
C LEU A 209 10.16 -1.36 10.71
N VAL A 210 9.57 -0.49 11.52
CA VAL A 210 9.31 -0.78 12.93
C VAL A 210 7.80 -0.79 13.14
N ASN A 211 7.23 -1.99 13.25
CA ASN A 211 5.80 -2.17 13.45
C ASN A 211 5.43 -1.99 14.92
N SER A 212 4.62 -1.00 15.21
CA SER A 212 4.14 -0.67 16.56
C SER A 212 3.21 -1.72 17.17
N ASN A 213 2.73 -2.69 16.38
CA ASN A 213 1.67 -3.62 16.78
C ASN A 213 0.38 -2.93 17.26
N VAL A 214 0.16 -1.67 16.85
CA VAL A 214 -1.13 -1.01 16.95
C VAL A 214 -1.95 -1.47 15.76
N LYS A 215 -3.08 -2.13 16.04
CA LYS A 215 -3.96 -2.61 14.97
C LYS A 215 -4.55 -1.43 14.22
N HIS A 216 -4.43 -1.50 12.93
CA HIS A 216 -4.91 -0.53 11.98
C HIS A 216 -6.08 -1.14 11.21
N ALA A 217 -7.22 -0.47 11.22
CA ALA A 217 -8.35 -0.81 10.37
C ALA A 217 -8.75 0.44 9.59
N LEU A 218 -8.59 0.44 8.27
CA LEU A 218 -9.03 1.55 7.42
C LEU A 218 -10.56 1.59 7.29
N VAL A 219 -11.19 0.43 7.27
CA VAL A 219 -12.66 0.31 7.25
C VAL A 219 -13.23 0.88 8.54
N GLY A 220 -14.07 1.92 8.42
CA GLY A 220 -14.68 2.60 9.57
C GLY A 220 -13.73 3.55 10.31
N SER A 221 -12.51 3.77 9.82
CA SER A 221 -11.57 4.77 10.35
C SER A 221 -11.83 6.16 9.77
N PRO A 222 -11.20 7.22 10.33
CA PRO A 222 -11.22 8.57 9.77
C PRO A 222 -10.50 8.72 8.42
N TYR A 223 -10.06 7.64 7.77
CA TYR A 223 -9.35 7.69 6.50
C TYR A 223 -10.17 8.40 5.41
N ASN A 224 -11.44 8.02 5.25
CA ASN A 224 -12.31 8.67 4.26
C ASN A 224 -12.52 10.17 4.55
N ASP A 225 -12.54 10.57 5.84
CA ASP A 225 -12.66 11.97 6.22
C ASP A 225 -11.46 12.80 5.77
N ARG A 226 -10.27 12.21 5.73
CA ARG A 226 -9.04 12.86 5.22
C ARG A 226 -9.18 13.20 3.74
N ARG A 227 -9.69 12.26 2.96
CA ARG A 227 -9.96 12.48 1.54
C ARG A 227 -11.00 13.59 1.33
N LEU A 228 -12.14 13.52 2.04
CA LEU A 228 -13.19 14.53 1.96
C LEU A 228 -12.68 15.94 2.35
N SER A 229 -11.78 16.02 3.33
CA SER A 229 -11.13 17.28 3.74
C SER A 229 -10.33 17.89 2.58
N CYS A 230 -9.55 17.08 1.87
CA CYS A 230 -8.80 17.51 0.69
C CYS A 230 -9.74 17.97 -0.44
N GLU A 231 -10.82 17.22 -0.69
CA GLU A 231 -11.81 17.55 -1.73
C GLU A 231 -12.51 18.88 -1.44
N ARG A 232 -12.87 19.17 -0.17
CA ARG A 232 -13.47 20.47 0.22
C ARG A 232 -12.49 21.62 0.02
N ALA A 233 -11.23 21.46 0.42
CA ALA A 233 -10.21 22.49 0.23
C ALA A 233 -9.94 22.76 -1.25
N ALA A 234 -9.79 21.70 -2.06
CA ALA A 234 -9.61 21.82 -3.51
C ALA A 234 -10.80 22.52 -4.18
N ALA A 235 -12.04 22.17 -3.80
CA ALA A 235 -13.24 22.80 -4.32
C ALA A 235 -13.30 24.31 -3.99
N ALA A 236 -12.95 24.69 -2.75
CA ALA A 236 -12.91 26.10 -2.37
C ALA A 236 -11.85 26.90 -3.15
N ILE A 237 -10.69 26.30 -3.43
CA ILE A 237 -9.66 26.94 -4.28
C ILE A 237 -10.16 27.02 -5.72
N HIS A 238 -10.77 25.98 -6.25
CA HIS A 238 -11.29 25.94 -7.63
C HIS A 238 -12.32 27.05 -7.92
N GLU A 239 -13.10 27.47 -6.92
CA GLU A 239 -14.08 28.57 -7.08
C GLU A 239 -13.42 29.90 -7.51
N ILE A 240 -12.16 30.14 -7.11
CA ILE A 240 -11.41 31.37 -7.42
C ILE A 240 -10.31 31.10 -8.46
N HIS A 241 -9.80 29.89 -8.50
CA HIS A 241 -8.71 29.41 -9.37
C HIS A 241 -9.19 28.19 -10.16
N PRO A 242 -9.97 28.36 -11.27
CA PRO A 242 -10.55 27.24 -12.01
C PRO A 242 -9.54 26.24 -12.62
N GLU A 243 -8.28 26.63 -12.72
CA GLU A 243 -7.18 25.75 -13.15
C GLU A 243 -6.79 24.73 -12.09
N VAL A 244 -7.16 24.92 -10.83
CA VAL A 244 -6.89 23.99 -9.73
C VAL A 244 -7.98 22.94 -9.66
N GLU A 245 -7.73 21.75 -10.23
CA GLU A 245 -8.68 20.62 -10.22
C GLU A 245 -8.52 19.75 -8.98
N SER A 246 -7.34 19.75 -8.38
CA SER A 246 -7.00 18.98 -7.18
C SER A 246 -5.89 19.69 -6.40
N LEU A 247 -5.59 19.23 -5.17
CA LEU A 247 -4.52 19.83 -4.36
C LEU A 247 -3.13 19.68 -5.01
N ARG A 248 -2.95 18.79 -5.97
CA ARG A 248 -1.74 18.74 -6.80
C ARG A 248 -1.45 20.05 -7.53
N ASP A 249 -2.49 20.76 -7.94
CA ASP A 249 -2.37 22.00 -8.72
C ASP A 249 -2.26 23.25 -7.86
N ALA A 250 -2.62 23.12 -6.59
CA ALA A 250 -2.69 24.22 -5.66
C ALA A 250 -1.30 24.69 -5.18
N SER A 251 -1.19 25.97 -4.92
CA SER A 251 -0.08 26.57 -4.18
C SER A 251 -0.51 26.95 -2.75
N TYR A 252 0.48 27.26 -1.91
CA TYR A 252 0.21 27.75 -0.55
C TYR A 252 -0.52 29.11 -0.58
N GLU A 253 -0.18 29.98 -1.51
CA GLU A 253 -0.81 31.28 -1.69
C GLU A 253 -2.31 31.12 -2.03
N GLN A 254 -2.64 30.23 -2.95
CA GLN A 254 -4.03 29.93 -3.32
C GLN A 254 -4.81 29.30 -2.16
N LEU A 255 -4.16 28.46 -1.35
CA LEU A 255 -4.77 27.92 -0.13
C LEU A 255 -5.03 29.00 0.92
N ASP A 256 -4.10 29.96 1.08
CA ASP A 256 -4.26 31.08 2.01
C ASP A 256 -5.43 32.00 1.63
N GLU A 257 -5.70 32.21 0.34
CA GLU A 257 -6.83 33.02 -0.14
C GLU A 257 -8.20 32.43 0.28
N VAL A 258 -8.29 31.12 0.46
CA VAL A 258 -9.54 30.45 0.87
C VAL A 258 -9.59 30.10 2.35
N LYS A 259 -8.57 30.47 3.14
CA LYS A 259 -8.45 30.09 4.55
C LYS A 259 -9.69 30.48 5.40
N ALA A 260 -10.33 31.61 5.11
CA ALA A 260 -11.53 32.05 5.80
C ALA A 260 -12.81 31.31 5.35
N LYS A 261 -12.76 30.54 4.26
CA LYS A 261 -13.90 29.84 3.67
C LYS A 261 -13.96 28.36 4.03
N ILE A 262 -12.87 27.79 4.55
CA ILE A 262 -12.74 26.37 4.90
C ILE A 262 -12.46 26.21 6.40
N SER A 263 -12.62 25.00 6.93
CA SER A 263 -12.29 24.72 8.32
C SER A 263 -10.77 24.76 8.55
N GLU A 264 -10.35 24.99 9.79
CA GLU A 264 -8.93 24.91 10.17
C GLU A 264 -8.33 23.52 9.87
N GLU A 265 -9.12 22.48 10.07
CA GLU A 265 -8.72 21.10 9.74
C GLU A 265 -8.49 20.92 8.23
N ASP A 266 -9.42 21.40 7.39
CA ASP A 266 -9.30 21.29 5.93
C ASP A 266 -8.07 22.08 5.43
N TYR A 267 -7.81 23.24 6.02
CA TYR A 267 -6.63 24.05 5.72
C TYR A 267 -5.33 23.32 6.07
N LYS A 268 -5.20 22.76 7.28
CA LYS A 268 -4.00 22.04 7.73
C LYS A 268 -3.74 20.82 6.85
N ARG A 269 -4.79 20.05 6.55
CA ARG A 269 -4.69 18.85 5.72
C ARG A 269 -4.28 19.18 4.28
N ALA A 270 -4.87 20.21 3.69
CA ALA A 270 -4.48 20.69 2.37
C ALA A 270 -3.04 21.21 2.34
N HIS A 271 -2.63 21.94 3.38
CA HIS A 271 -1.26 22.45 3.54
C HIS A 271 -0.23 21.30 3.53
N TYR A 272 -0.50 20.22 4.28
CA TYR A 272 0.33 19.03 4.25
C TYR A 272 0.46 18.44 2.83
N VAL A 273 -0.68 18.24 2.13
CA VAL A 273 -0.69 17.60 0.81
C VAL A 273 0.08 18.41 -0.23
N ILE A 274 -0.08 19.73 -0.23
CA ILE A 274 0.65 20.65 -1.12
C ILE A 274 2.15 20.50 -0.89
N GLY A 275 2.60 20.49 0.37
CA GLY A 275 4.02 20.32 0.71
C GLY A 275 4.55 18.93 0.40
N GLU A 276 3.74 17.88 0.55
CA GLU A 276 4.18 16.51 0.28
C GLU A 276 4.52 16.32 -1.20
N ARG A 277 3.81 16.96 -2.12
CA ARG A 277 4.16 16.99 -3.54
C ARG A 277 5.61 17.46 -3.76
N GLU A 278 6.00 18.55 -3.13
CA GLU A 278 7.35 19.10 -3.25
C GLU A 278 8.41 18.13 -2.65
N ARG A 279 8.09 17.53 -1.51
CA ARG A 279 8.99 16.58 -0.85
C ARG A 279 9.24 15.33 -1.68
N VAL A 280 8.21 14.79 -2.36
CA VAL A 280 8.39 13.64 -3.27
C VAL A 280 9.38 13.97 -4.38
N LEU A 281 9.22 15.12 -5.03
CA LEU A 281 10.11 15.53 -6.13
C LEU A 281 11.55 15.77 -5.62
N ALA A 282 11.69 16.43 -4.47
CA ALA A 282 13.00 16.65 -3.85
C ALA A 282 13.71 15.32 -3.50
N VAL A 283 12.96 14.31 -3.03
CA VAL A 283 13.51 12.97 -2.77
C VAL A 283 13.95 12.27 -4.05
N CYS A 284 13.20 12.38 -5.15
CA CYS A 284 13.62 11.83 -6.42
C CYS A 284 14.95 12.43 -6.90
N ASP A 285 15.06 13.76 -6.86
CA ASP A 285 16.27 14.48 -7.23
C ASP A 285 17.47 14.14 -6.32
N ALA A 286 17.22 13.97 -5.03
CA ALA A 286 18.24 13.60 -4.04
C ALA A 286 18.76 12.18 -4.27
N LEU A 287 17.88 11.23 -4.57
CA LEU A 287 18.26 9.83 -4.85
C LEU A 287 19.12 9.72 -6.12
N GLU A 288 18.83 10.48 -7.17
CA GLU A 288 19.66 10.51 -8.39
C GLU A 288 21.09 11.01 -8.11
N LYS A 289 21.25 11.84 -7.08
CA LYS A 289 22.55 12.40 -6.64
C LYS A 289 23.21 11.55 -5.54
N GLY A 290 22.52 10.52 -5.01
CA GLY A 290 22.99 9.75 -3.86
C GLY A 290 22.96 10.54 -2.54
N ASP A 291 22.15 11.60 -2.45
CA ASP A 291 22.02 12.46 -1.27
C ASP A 291 20.97 11.89 -0.29
N TYR A 292 21.37 10.89 0.47
CA TYR A 292 20.50 10.24 1.46
C TYR A 292 20.17 11.11 2.66
N GLU A 293 20.99 12.12 2.97
CA GLU A 293 20.70 13.08 4.03
C GLU A 293 19.47 13.94 3.69
N THR A 294 19.39 14.44 2.46
CA THR A 294 18.19 15.15 1.98
C THR A 294 16.96 14.22 1.97
N VAL A 295 17.10 12.95 1.55
CA VAL A 295 16.00 11.98 1.63
C VAL A 295 15.49 11.85 3.06
N GLY A 296 16.39 11.65 4.02
CA GLY A 296 16.05 11.51 5.43
C GLY A 296 15.39 12.76 6.02
N LYS A 297 15.89 13.94 5.68
CA LYS A 297 15.28 15.20 6.08
C LYS A 297 13.84 15.31 5.59
N MET A 298 13.57 15.02 4.32
CA MET A 298 12.22 15.03 3.75
C MET A 298 11.30 14.01 4.46
N MET A 299 11.81 12.84 4.81
CA MET A 299 11.06 11.83 5.59
C MET A 299 10.62 12.38 6.95
N TYR A 300 11.49 13.06 7.68
CA TYR A 300 11.14 13.68 8.97
C TYR A 300 10.13 14.83 8.81
N GLU A 301 10.25 15.64 7.77
CA GLU A 301 9.28 16.69 7.46
C GLU A 301 7.90 16.10 7.12
N THR A 302 7.87 15.01 6.35
CA THR A 302 6.63 14.26 6.08
C THR A 302 6.02 13.70 7.36
N HIS A 303 6.84 13.13 8.27
CA HIS A 303 6.32 12.65 9.56
C HIS A 303 5.66 13.76 10.36
N TYR A 304 6.33 14.91 10.47
CA TYR A 304 5.77 16.08 11.15
C TYR A 304 4.41 16.47 10.55
N GLY A 305 4.32 16.59 9.21
CA GLY A 305 3.08 16.92 8.53
C GLY A 305 1.98 15.89 8.76
N LEU A 306 2.30 14.59 8.69
CA LEU A 306 1.34 13.50 8.96
C LEU A 306 0.86 13.50 10.42
N SER A 307 1.75 13.82 11.37
CA SER A 307 1.41 13.83 12.79
C SER A 307 0.64 15.10 13.20
N LYS A 308 1.05 16.30 12.75
CA LYS A 308 0.56 17.59 13.28
C LYS A 308 -0.45 18.31 12.38
N GLU A 309 -0.39 18.10 11.06
CA GLU A 309 -1.27 18.76 10.11
C GLU A 309 -2.36 17.83 9.59
N TYR A 310 -1.96 16.62 9.18
CA TYR A 310 -2.87 15.61 8.63
C TYR A 310 -3.53 14.74 9.71
N GLU A 311 -2.96 14.70 10.90
CA GLU A 311 -3.48 14.03 12.10
C GLU A 311 -3.80 12.55 11.90
N VAL A 312 -2.86 11.82 11.31
CA VAL A 312 -2.94 10.37 11.10
C VAL A 312 -1.93 9.56 11.92
N SER A 313 -1.21 10.21 12.85
CA SER A 313 -0.31 9.54 13.77
C SER A 313 -1.03 8.97 14.99
N CYS A 314 -0.29 8.25 15.80
CA CYS A 314 -0.64 7.86 17.16
C CYS A 314 0.60 7.98 18.05
N GLU A 315 0.40 7.90 19.37
CA GLU A 315 1.48 8.08 20.34
C GLU A 315 2.64 7.08 20.10
N GLU A 316 2.33 5.85 19.75
CA GLU A 316 3.32 4.82 19.48
C GLU A 316 4.20 5.13 18.28
N LEU A 317 3.61 5.66 17.19
CA LEU A 317 4.34 6.01 15.97
C LEU A 317 5.20 7.25 16.17
N ASP A 318 4.68 8.28 16.85
CA ASP A 318 5.44 9.47 17.19
C ASP A 318 6.64 9.10 18.10
N PHE A 319 6.43 8.22 19.08
CA PHE A 319 7.48 7.75 19.97
C PHE A 319 8.58 6.97 19.24
N LEU A 320 8.22 6.12 18.26
CA LEU A 320 9.20 5.42 17.42
C LEU A 320 10.00 6.40 16.56
N ASN A 321 9.37 7.45 16.05
CA ASN A 321 10.06 8.50 15.31
C ASN A 321 11.02 9.30 16.20
N ASP A 322 10.66 9.57 17.45
CA ASP A 322 11.52 10.24 18.42
C ASP A 322 12.75 9.37 18.76
N ILE A 323 12.57 8.07 18.99
CA ILE A 323 13.68 7.13 19.17
C ILE A 323 14.61 7.15 17.95
N ALA A 324 14.06 7.14 16.73
CA ALA A 324 14.86 7.20 15.51
C ALA A 324 15.75 8.47 15.47
N LYS A 325 15.19 9.62 15.80
CA LYS A 325 15.96 10.89 15.90
C LYS A 325 17.07 10.82 16.95
N GLU A 326 16.75 10.32 18.14
CA GLU A 326 17.70 10.19 19.26
C GLU A 326 18.87 9.25 18.91
N GLN A 327 18.62 8.21 18.12
CA GLN A 327 19.61 7.23 17.67
C GLN A 327 20.37 7.66 16.41
N GLY A 328 20.16 8.86 15.87
CA GLY A 328 20.84 9.35 14.68
C GLY A 328 20.41 8.66 13.39
N VAL A 329 19.20 8.11 13.32
CA VAL A 329 18.64 7.53 12.10
C VAL A 329 18.46 8.64 11.08
N THR A 330 18.92 8.43 9.86
CA THR A 330 18.96 9.44 8.78
C THR A 330 17.58 9.95 8.42
N GLY A 331 16.55 9.08 8.37
CA GLY A 331 15.16 9.48 8.12
C GLY A 331 14.17 8.51 8.73
N SER A 332 13.05 9.02 9.23
CA SER A 332 11.98 8.21 9.81
C SER A 332 10.62 8.87 9.62
N ARG A 333 9.59 8.09 9.32
CA ARG A 333 8.22 8.57 9.20
C ARG A 333 7.19 7.45 9.33
N ILE A 334 5.95 7.82 9.58
CA ILE A 334 4.79 6.94 9.49
C ILE A 334 4.66 6.44 8.05
N MET A 335 4.34 5.17 7.86
CA MET A 335 4.14 4.56 6.54
C MET A 335 2.69 4.09 6.36
N GLY A 336 2.12 4.37 5.18
CA GLY A 336 0.75 4.00 4.83
C GLY A 336 -0.30 4.99 5.36
N GLY A 337 -1.55 4.53 5.48
CA GLY A 337 -2.68 5.39 5.86
C GLY A 337 -2.65 5.97 7.27
N GLY A 338 -1.71 5.57 8.12
CA GLY A 338 -1.61 6.04 9.51
C GLY A 338 -2.53 5.29 10.48
N PHE A 339 -2.84 5.92 11.62
CA PHE A 339 -3.65 5.39 12.72
C PHE A 339 -3.10 4.13 13.39
N GLY A 340 -1.84 3.79 13.19
CA GLY A 340 -1.12 2.61 13.61
C GLY A 340 -0.19 2.09 12.51
N GLY A 341 0.21 0.82 12.61
CA GLY A 341 1.13 0.20 11.67
C GLY A 341 2.60 0.50 11.95
N CYS A 342 3.36 0.84 10.92
CA CYS A 342 4.82 0.98 10.99
C CYS A 342 5.31 2.42 10.84
N THR A 343 6.49 2.68 11.40
CA THR A 343 7.41 3.67 10.84
C THR A 343 8.31 3.01 9.78
N ILE A 344 8.64 3.76 8.72
CA ILE A 344 9.70 3.42 7.77
C ILE A 344 10.93 4.27 8.09
N ASN A 345 12.07 3.64 8.15
CA ASN A 345 13.31 4.25 8.61
C ASN A 345 14.42 4.02 7.60
N LEU A 346 15.09 5.10 7.19
CA LEU A 346 16.32 5.07 6.41
C LEU A 346 17.49 5.12 7.40
N VAL A 347 18.13 3.98 7.61
CA VAL A 347 19.10 3.78 8.66
C VAL A 347 20.49 3.60 8.08
N ASP A 348 21.44 4.45 8.44
CA ASP A 348 22.86 4.19 8.20
C ASP A 348 23.27 2.90 8.94
N GLU A 349 23.95 1.98 8.25
CA GLU A 349 24.33 0.67 8.78
C GLU A 349 25.12 0.75 10.10
N HIS A 350 25.86 1.83 10.34
CA HIS A 350 26.60 2.06 11.59
C HIS A 350 25.67 2.24 12.79
N TYR A 351 24.46 2.76 12.59
CA TYR A 351 23.48 3.00 13.65
C TYR A 351 22.40 1.90 13.75
N TYR A 352 22.42 0.91 12.83
CA TYR A 352 21.37 -0.11 12.76
C TYR A 352 21.18 -0.87 14.09
N ASP A 353 22.24 -1.44 14.65
CA ASP A 353 22.13 -2.27 15.86
C ASP A 353 21.70 -1.45 17.07
N SER A 354 22.24 -0.22 17.24
CA SER A 354 21.85 0.68 18.32
C SER A 354 20.39 1.11 18.21
N PHE A 355 19.94 1.45 17.00
CA PHE A 355 18.56 1.83 16.75
C PHE A 355 17.58 0.67 17.01
N VAL A 356 17.85 -0.53 16.50
CA VAL A 356 16.99 -1.71 16.72
C VAL A 356 16.88 -2.05 18.19
N LYS A 357 18.01 -2.00 18.92
CA LYS A 357 18.03 -2.23 20.37
C LYS A 357 17.19 -1.18 21.10
N ALA A 358 17.43 0.11 20.83
CA ALA A 358 16.71 1.21 21.48
C ALA A 358 15.21 1.13 21.19
N ALA A 359 14.81 0.87 19.92
CA ALA A 359 13.42 0.73 19.53
C ALA A 359 12.73 -0.39 20.33
N LYS A 360 13.36 -1.56 20.48
CA LYS A 360 12.79 -2.67 21.25
C LYS A 360 12.69 -2.35 22.75
N GLU A 361 13.78 -1.89 23.35
CA GLU A 361 13.87 -1.68 24.80
C GLU A 361 12.97 -0.52 25.26
N GLN A 362 13.08 0.65 24.62
CA GLN A 362 12.35 1.85 25.04
C GLN A 362 10.85 1.71 24.74
N PHE A 363 10.49 1.15 23.57
CA PHE A 363 9.09 0.93 23.22
C PHE A 363 8.43 -0.07 24.18
N LYS A 364 9.12 -1.18 24.50
CA LYS A 364 8.64 -2.15 25.48
C LYS A 364 8.49 -1.54 26.87
N ALA A 365 9.44 -0.71 27.30
CA ALA A 365 9.37 -0.03 28.58
C ALA A 365 8.17 0.91 28.69
N LYS A 366 7.81 1.60 27.60
CA LYS A 366 6.70 2.55 27.57
C LYS A 366 5.35 1.88 27.36
N PHE A 367 5.24 0.93 26.42
CA PHE A 367 3.96 0.36 25.97
C PHE A 367 3.73 -1.10 26.40
N GLY A 368 4.66 -1.73 27.11
CA GLY A 368 4.53 -3.10 27.59
C GLY A 368 4.61 -4.21 26.53
N LYS A 369 4.89 -3.85 25.28
CA LYS A 369 4.98 -4.78 24.12
C LYS A 369 6.20 -4.43 23.27
N GLU A 370 6.82 -5.44 22.64
CA GLU A 370 7.92 -5.20 21.72
C GLU A 370 7.37 -4.83 20.31
N PRO A 371 8.01 -3.88 19.61
CA PRO A 371 7.74 -3.66 18.21
C PRO A 371 8.37 -4.77 17.36
N ILE A 372 7.85 -5.00 16.17
CA ILE A 372 8.42 -5.95 15.21
C ILE A 372 9.32 -5.19 14.25
N ILE A 373 10.57 -5.65 14.13
CA ILE A 373 11.54 -5.09 13.18
C ILE A 373 11.48 -5.90 11.88
N ILE A 374 11.40 -5.21 10.74
CA ILE A 374 11.33 -5.83 9.42
C ILE A 374 12.34 -5.14 8.51
N ASP A 375 13.39 -5.86 8.11
CA ASP A 375 14.29 -5.38 7.07
C ASP A 375 13.60 -5.46 5.71
N VAL A 376 13.66 -4.38 4.94
CA VAL A 376 12.98 -4.27 3.65
C VAL A 376 13.89 -4.71 2.53
N VAL A 377 13.39 -5.61 1.69
CA VAL A 377 14.02 -5.97 0.42
C VAL A 377 13.04 -5.62 -0.71
N ILE A 378 13.51 -4.83 -1.68
CA ILE A 378 12.70 -4.39 -2.83
C ILE A 378 12.60 -5.52 -3.84
N GLY A 379 11.38 -6.01 -4.04
CA GLY A 379 11.03 -7.16 -4.88
C GLY A 379 10.29 -6.79 -6.17
N ASP A 380 9.86 -7.83 -6.89
CA ASP A 380 9.09 -7.71 -8.13
C ASP A 380 7.58 -7.58 -7.86
N GLY A 381 6.87 -6.97 -8.80
CA GLY A 381 5.41 -6.91 -8.84
C GLY A 381 4.74 -8.26 -9.09
N ALA A 382 3.43 -8.20 -9.36
CA ALA A 382 2.61 -9.38 -9.63
C ALA A 382 3.17 -10.23 -10.79
N ARG A 383 3.24 -11.55 -10.59
CA ARG A 383 3.87 -12.47 -11.54
C ARG A 383 3.34 -13.90 -11.41
N LYS A 384 3.50 -14.66 -12.49
CA LYS A 384 3.35 -16.11 -12.47
C LYS A 384 4.63 -16.74 -11.93
N LEU A 385 4.50 -17.73 -11.06
CA LEU A 385 5.63 -18.48 -10.50
C LEU A 385 5.81 -19.84 -11.18
N CYS A 386 4.72 -20.52 -11.52
CA CYS A 386 4.71 -21.76 -12.32
C CYS A 386 3.31 -22.10 -12.84
#